data_1a9580fae12647b1cac6ce199210c423
#
_entry.id   1a9580fae12647b1cac6ce199210c423
#
_cell.length_a   1.000
_cell.length_b   1.000
_cell.length_c   1.000
_cell.angle_alpha   90.00
_cell.angle_beta   90.00
_cell.angle_gamma   90.00
#
_symmetry.space_group_name_H-M   'P 1'
#
loop_
_entity.id
_entity.type
_entity.pdbx_description
1 polymer ?
#
loop_
_entity_poly.entity_id
_entity_poly.type
_entity_poly.pdbx_seq_one_letter_code
_entity_poly.pdbx_strand_id
1 'polypeptide(L)'
;MNRKNLIPVAVLLVLGIAAYMWASSRPKPLVASGTVEARDIRVGSKVGGRIEQVLVREGDQVTAGQVLVTFDDRELKATRDASMANFQKLQRGYRPEEIEQAKAVAAQAQSDYALKKNGARQEDIDAARADFERAHADAARTESTWKRVNDLSNQNIFSKQQRDDAEGAWKSAAATERAAGEKLHALEKGFRPEEVASAEHRYHQTLASAQQFEHGNRKEDIAQARAQFEFDDARYRERQVVAPAASVIEVMDVRPGDLIAPNVPIVTLLEHDQLYIRIYVPETELGRVALGQKAEVTLDSLPGQTFEGVVNQINQLSEFLPRNVQTREERVHQMVGVKIRIPDSGGKIRSGMAADVKLAEIASGEKR
;
A
#
# COMPACT_ATOMS: atom_id res chain seq x y z
N MET A 1 5.51 -97.25 -36.97
CA MET A 1 5.11 -95.83 -36.62
C MET A 1 5.48 -94.92 -37.79
N ASN A 2 4.47 -94.48 -38.46
CA ASN A 2 4.67 -93.76 -39.75
C ASN A 2 5.33 -92.41 -39.56
N ARG A 3 6.49 -92.22 -40.19
CA ARG A 3 7.25 -90.93 -40.17
C ARG A 3 6.46 -89.69 -40.62
N LYS A 4 5.34 -89.93 -41.37
CA LYS A 4 4.47 -88.82 -41.89
C LYS A 4 3.62 -88.14 -40.84
N ASN A 5 3.39 -88.72 -39.63
CA ASN A 5 2.58 -88.12 -38.60
C ASN A 5 3.43 -87.42 -37.48
N LEU A 6 4.75 -87.54 -37.59
CA LEU A 6 5.67 -86.86 -36.65
C LEU A 6 5.86 -85.38 -36.93
N ILE A 7 5.74 -84.97 -38.21
CA ILE A 7 5.95 -83.59 -38.65
C ILE A 7 4.84 -82.66 -38.11
N PRO A 8 3.52 -82.96 -38.21
CA PRO A 8 2.49 -82.08 -37.70
C PRO A 8 2.52 -81.94 -36.13
N VAL A 9 2.92 -83.03 -35.45
CA VAL A 9 3.06 -82.97 -33.98
C VAL A 9 4.25 -82.10 -33.56
N ALA A 10 5.37 -82.17 -34.27
CA ALA A 10 6.52 -81.29 -34.00
C ALA A 10 6.21 -79.84 -34.30
N VAL A 11 5.46 -79.51 -35.32
CA VAL A 11 5.02 -78.13 -35.67
C VAL A 11 4.08 -77.59 -34.63
N LEU A 12 3.11 -78.39 -34.14
CA LEU A 12 2.23 -77.96 -33.03
C LEU A 12 3.00 -77.72 -31.73
N LEU A 13 4.01 -78.53 -31.43
CA LEU A 13 4.85 -78.37 -30.27
C LEU A 13 5.71 -77.09 -30.34
N VAL A 14 6.28 -76.79 -31.51
CA VAL A 14 7.04 -75.57 -31.78
C VAL A 14 6.12 -74.32 -31.67
N LEU A 15 4.90 -74.38 -32.24
CA LEU A 15 3.92 -73.33 -32.14
C LEU A 15 3.46 -73.11 -30.70
N GLY A 16 3.26 -74.21 -29.92
CA GLY A 16 2.94 -74.14 -28.50
C GLY A 16 4.05 -73.51 -27.67
N ILE A 17 5.31 -73.90 -27.96
CA ILE A 17 6.49 -73.28 -27.29
C ILE A 17 6.64 -71.84 -27.68
N ALA A 18 6.45 -71.47 -28.96
CA ALA A 18 6.50 -70.10 -29.44
C ALA A 18 5.37 -69.26 -28.81
N ALA A 19 4.15 -69.77 -28.76
CA ALA A 19 3.02 -69.11 -28.07
C ALA A 19 3.26 -68.99 -26.56
N TYR A 20 3.84 -69.98 -25.90
CA TYR A 20 4.21 -69.91 -24.50
C TYR A 20 5.34 -68.93 -24.27
N MET A 21 6.37 -68.90 -25.08
CA MET A 21 7.45 -67.93 -25.01
C MET A 21 6.94 -66.51 -25.31
N TRP A 22 6.03 -66.31 -26.25
CA TRP A 22 5.40 -65.02 -26.52
C TRP A 22 4.51 -64.57 -25.39
N ALA A 23 3.73 -65.43 -24.79
CA ALA A 23 2.90 -65.14 -23.60
C ALA A 23 3.73 -64.81 -22.34
N SER A 24 4.86 -65.56 -22.16
CA SER A 24 5.78 -65.34 -21.02
C SER A 24 6.72 -64.18 -21.21
N SER A 25 6.89 -63.65 -22.43
CA SER A 25 7.72 -62.48 -22.77
C SER A 25 7.00 -61.16 -22.57
N ARG A 26 5.70 -61.20 -22.25
CA ARG A 26 4.99 -59.94 -21.88
C ARG A 26 5.55 -59.40 -20.58
N PRO A 27 6.05 -58.16 -20.56
CA PRO A 27 6.54 -57.55 -19.32
C PRO A 27 5.39 -57.50 -18.31
N LYS A 28 5.67 -57.98 -17.11
CA LYS A 28 4.67 -57.90 -16.02
C LYS A 28 4.40 -56.43 -15.69
N PRO A 29 3.14 -56.01 -15.54
CA PRO A 29 2.84 -54.66 -15.12
C PRO A 29 3.54 -54.34 -13.79
N LEU A 30 4.08 -53.12 -13.69
CA LEU A 30 4.69 -52.67 -12.45
C LEU A 30 3.57 -52.37 -11.43
N VAL A 31 3.55 -53.14 -10.35
CA VAL A 31 2.61 -52.95 -9.24
C VAL A 31 3.41 -52.45 -8.05
N ALA A 32 2.98 -51.36 -7.44
CA ALA A 32 3.58 -50.81 -6.25
C ALA A 32 2.49 -50.40 -5.27
N SER A 33 2.72 -50.70 -3.99
CA SER A 33 1.81 -50.28 -2.93
C SER A 33 2.20 -48.95 -2.35
N GLY A 34 1.23 -48.17 -1.90
CA GLY A 34 1.44 -46.89 -1.30
C GLY A 34 0.28 -46.42 -0.45
N THR A 35 0.31 -45.18 -0.04
CA THR A 35 -0.74 -44.57 0.77
C THR A 35 -1.30 -43.34 0.08
N VAL A 36 -2.59 -43.11 0.24
CA VAL A 36 -3.24 -41.86 -0.16
C VAL A 36 -2.82 -40.77 0.78
N GLU A 37 -2.31 -39.68 0.23
CA GLU A 37 -1.98 -38.47 0.95
C GLU A 37 -2.80 -37.33 0.39
N ALA A 38 -3.14 -36.33 1.22
CA ALA A 38 -3.72 -35.08 0.82
C ALA A 38 -2.68 -33.95 1.01
N ARG A 39 -2.84 -32.87 0.29
CA ARG A 39 -2.03 -31.69 0.53
C ARG A 39 -2.56 -30.98 1.78
N ASP A 40 -1.72 -30.80 2.78
CA ASP A 40 -2.02 -30.03 3.99
C ASP A 40 -1.71 -28.55 3.78
N ILE A 41 -2.62 -27.69 4.23
CA ILE A 41 -2.44 -26.26 4.33
C ILE A 41 -2.53 -25.86 5.79
N ARG A 42 -1.50 -25.22 6.30
CA ARG A 42 -1.48 -24.70 7.66
C ARG A 42 -1.80 -23.24 7.65
N VAL A 43 -2.92 -22.87 8.26
CA VAL A 43 -3.40 -21.51 8.33
C VAL A 43 -3.32 -20.94 9.74
N GLY A 44 -3.02 -19.64 9.84
CA GLY A 44 -2.92 -18.91 11.08
C GLY A 44 -3.04 -17.41 10.82
N SER A 45 -2.88 -16.59 11.85
CA SER A 45 -2.92 -15.14 11.75
C SER A 45 -1.52 -14.54 11.82
N LYS A 46 -1.26 -13.50 11.03
CA LYS A 46 -0.02 -12.73 11.11
C LYS A 46 0.04 -11.81 12.33
N VAL A 47 -1.11 -11.48 12.93
CA VAL A 47 -1.17 -10.57 14.09
C VAL A 47 -1.28 -11.28 15.41
N GLY A 48 -1.82 -12.52 15.43
CA GLY A 48 -2.10 -13.25 16.66
C GLY A 48 -3.11 -12.53 17.56
N GLY A 49 -3.11 -12.88 18.84
CA GLY A 49 -3.98 -12.27 19.85
C GLY A 49 -4.80 -13.28 20.62
N ARG A 50 -5.79 -12.82 21.39
CA ARG A 50 -6.72 -13.71 22.10
C ARG A 50 -7.83 -14.17 21.15
N ILE A 51 -8.09 -15.47 21.14
CA ILE A 51 -9.20 -16.04 20.36
C ILE A 51 -10.53 -15.61 20.98
N GLU A 52 -11.38 -15.00 20.18
CA GLU A 52 -12.72 -14.60 20.56
C GLU A 52 -13.71 -15.74 20.29
N GLN A 53 -13.69 -16.28 19.08
CA GLN A 53 -14.59 -17.35 18.67
C GLN A 53 -13.90 -18.35 17.74
N VAL A 54 -14.30 -19.61 17.87
CA VAL A 54 -13.98 -20.71 16.96
C VAL A 54 -15.29 -21.14 16.30
N LEU A 55 -15.40 -21.00 14.98
CA LEU A 55 -16.65 -21.15 14.23
C LEU A 55 -16.83 -22.52 13.58
N VAL A 56 -15.81 -23.35 13.64
CA VAL A 56 -15.73 -24.67 12.98
C VAL A 56 -15.12 -25.71 13.91
N ARG A 57 -15.23 -27.00 13.55
CA ARG A 57 -14.70 -28.13 14.31
C ARG A 57 -13.84 -29.02 13.42
N GLU A 58 -13.02 -29.86 14.03
CA GLU A 58 -12.31 -30.92 13.32
C GLU A 58 -13.29 -31.83 12.58
N GLY A 59 -12.97 -32.16 11.33
CA GLY A 59 -13.81 -32.95 10.43
C GLY A 59 -14.81 -32.14 9.62
N ASP A 60 -15.02 -30.84 9.91
CA ASP A 60 -15.93 -29.98 9.12
C ASP A 60 -15.36 -29.71 7.73
N GLN A 61 -16.26 -29.68 6.75
CA GLN A 61 -15.96 -29.21 5.40
C GLN A 61 -16.11 -27.69 5.33
N VAL A 62 -15.11 -27.01 4.79
CA VAL A 62 -15.09 -25.56 4.66
C VAL A 62 -14.87 -25.14 3.21
N THR A 63 -15.45 -24.00 2.85
CA THR A 63 -15.30 -23.39 1.52
C THR A 63 -14.22 -22.30 1.52
N ALA A 64 -13.67 -21.98 0.36
CA ALA A 64 -12.74 -20.90 0.22
C ALA A 64 -13.33 -19.56 0.74
N GLY A 65 -12.58 -18.82 1.56
CA GLY A 65 -13.00 -17.58 2.19
C GLY A 65 -13.86 -17.74 3.44
N GLN A 66 -14.21 -18.95 3.84
CA GLN A 66 -14.96 -19.18 5.08
C GLN A 66 -14.10 -18.85 6.30
N VAL A 67 -14.69 -18.10 7.25
CA VAL A 67 -14.03 -17.74 8.51
C VAL A 67 -14.02 -18.95 9.43
N LEU A 68 -12.85 -19.29 9.94
CA LEU A 68 -12.60 -20.43 10.84
C LEU A 68 -12.51 -19.99 12.29
N VAL A 69 -11.69 -18.95 12.54
CA VAL A 69 -11.39 -18.41 13.86
C VAL A 69 -11.38 -16.90 13.82
N THR A 70 -11.86 -16.26 14.87
CA THR A 70 -11.79 -14.80 15.06
C THR A 70 -10.99 -14.46 16.31
N PHE A 71 -10.15 -13.46 16.21
CA PHE A 71 -9.42 -12.89 17.34
C PHE A 71 -10.13 -11.64 17.89
N ASP A 72 -9.91 -11.32 19.18
CA ASP A 72 -10.35 -10.04 19.78
C ASP A 72 -9.81 -8.86 18.95
N ASP A 73 -10.71 -8.04 18.46
CA ASP A 73 -10.41 -6.99 17.49
C ASP A 73 -10.32 -5.59 18.07
N ARG A 74 -10.56 -5.40 19.37
CA ARG A 74 -10.72 -4.08 20.01
C ARG A 74 -9.51 -3.18 19.77
N GLU A 75 -8.30 -3.71 19.94
CA GLU A 75 -7.07 -2.94 19.76
C GLU A 75 -6.80 -2.66 18.26
N LEU A 76 -6.93 -3.68 17.42
CA LEU A 76 -6.73 -3.56 15.97
C LEU A 76 -7.74 -2.60 15.34
N LYS A 77 -9.00 -2.66 15.78
CA LYS A 77 -10.06 -1.76 15.35
C LYS A 77 -9.77 -0.32 15.74
N ALA A 78 -9.40 -0.09 17.02
CA ALA A 78 -9.06 1.24 17.50
C ALA A 78 -7.89 1.85 16.73
N THR A 79 -6.84 1.07 16.45
CA THR A 79 -5.68 1.51 15.69
C THR A 79 -6.05 1.86 14.25
N ARG A 80 -6.81 0.99 13.56
CA ARG A 80 -7.31 1.25 12.21
C ARG A 80 -8.19 2.50 12.16
N ASP A 81 -9.13 2.65 13.11
CA ASP A 81 -10.05 3.78 13.13
C ASP A 81 -9.31 5.09 13.38
N ALA A 82 -8.25 5.08 14.22
CA ALA A 82 -7.40 6.24 14.44
C ALA A 82 -6.62 6.65 13.17
N SER A 83 -6.02 5.69 12.47
CA SER A 83 -5.30 5.96 11.21
C SER A 83 -6.26 6.40 10.10
N MET A 84 -7.47 5.83 10.02
CA MET A 84 -8.52 6.26 9.11
C MET A 84 -8.95 7.71 9.38
N ALA A 85 -9.17 8.06 10.65
CA ALA A 85 -9.55 9.42 11.03
C ALA A 85 -8.45 10.43 10.68
N ASN A 86 -7.18 10.08 10.88
CA ASN A 86 -6.04 10.91 10.48
C ASN A 86 -5.96 11.10 8.96
N PHE A 87 -6.09 10.02 8.18
CA PHE A 87 -6.14 10.10 6.72
C PHE A 87 -7.29 11.01 6.24
N GLN A 88 -8.50 10.82 6.77
CA GLN A 88 -9.65 11.65 6.42
C GLN A 88 -9.46 13.13 6.79
N LYS A 89 -8.83 13.41 7.96
CA LYS A 89 -8.49 14.77 8.39
C LYS A 89 -7.57 15.44 7.37
N LEU A 90 -6.48 14.77 6.99
CA LEU A 90 -5.53 15.32 6.02
C LEU A 90 -6.14 15.46 4.62
N GLN A 91 -6.99 14.52 4.21
CA GLN A 91 -7.68 14.55 2.91
C GLN A 91 -8.68 15.70 2.82
N ARG A 92 -9.43 16.01 3.90
CA ARG A 92 -10.38 17.13 3.95
C ARG A 92 -9.67 18.48 3.93
N GLY A 93 -8.43 18.54 4.39
CA GLY A 93 -7.67 19.78 4.51
C GLY A 93 -8.15 20.66 5.67
N TYR A 94 -7.94 21.97 5.51
CA TYR A 94 -8.34 22.98 6.49
C TYR A 94 -9.85 23.22 6.47
N ARG A 95 -10.38 23.71 7.59
CA ARG A 95 -11.80 24.04 7.68
C ARG A 95 -12.10 25.30 6.87
N PRO A 96 -13.31 25.42 6.28
CA PRO A 96 -13.70 26.61 5.55
C PRO A 96 -13.51 27.90 6.34
N GLU A 97 -13.75 27.86 7.67
CA GLU A 97 -13.61 29.02 8.56
C GLU A 97 -12.13 29.44 8.71
N GLU A 98 -11.19 28.49 8.73
CA GLU A 98 -9.75 28.75 8.81
C GLU A 98 -9.25 29.40 7.52
N ILE A 99 -9.75 28.92 6.38
CA ILE A 99 -9.45 29.50 5.07
C ILE A 99 -9.99 30.93 4.97
N GLU A 100 -11.23 31.16 5.40
CA GLU A 100 -11.87 32.48 5.38
C GLU A 100 -11.12 33.47 6.30
N GLN A 101 -10.73 33.03 7.48
CA GLN A 101 -9.91 33.84 8.39
C GLN A 101 -8.57 34.23 7.76
N ALA A 102 -7.87 33.30 7.13
CA ALA A 102 -6.60 33.59 6.45
C ALA A 102 -6.78 34.59 5.30
N LYS A 103 -7.88 34.49 4.53
CA LYS A 103 -8.24 35.42 3.47
C LYS A 103 -8.55 36.81 4.03
N ALA A 104 -9.26 36.91 5.15
CA ALA A 104 -9.58 38.18 5.77
C ALA A 104 -8.30 38.92 6.24
N VAL A 105 -7.32 38.16 6.80
CA VAL A 105 -6.02 38.74 7.20
C VAL A 105 -5.24 39.23 5.97
N ALA A 106 -5.25 38.49 4.86
CA ALA A 106 -4.61 38.90 3.63
C ALA A 106 -5.28 40.14 3.02
N ALA A 107 -6.61 40.22 3.03
CA ALA A 107 -7.38 41.38 2.56
C ALA A 107 -7.11 42.61 3.42
N GLN A 108 -6.98 42.49 4.75
CA GLN A 108 -6.58 43.61 5.61
C GLN A 108 -5.18 44.10 5.25
N ALA A 109 -4.20 43.20 5.10
CA ALA A 109 -2.84 43.61 4.72
C ALA A 109 -2.78 44.25 3.31
N GLN A 110 -3.62 43.79 2.38
CA GLN A 110 -3.80 44.41 1.06
C GLN A 110 -4.31 45.86 1.17
N SER A 111 -5.31 46.06 2.03
CA SER A 111 -5.86 47.43 2.26
C SER A 111 -4.83 48.38 2.88
N ASP A 112 -4.03 47.87 3.85
CA ASP A 112 -2.95 48.64 4.46
C ASP A 112 -1.85 49.01 3.44
N TYR A 113 -1.48 48.07 2.56
CA TYR A 113 -0.54 48.31 1.47
C TYR A 113 -1.09 49.34 0.47
N ALA A 114 -2.35 49.19 0.06
CA ALA A 114 -3.00 50.14 -0.86
C ALA A 114 -3.07 51.55 -0.27
N LEU A 115 -3.40 51.67 1.00
CA LEU A 115 -3.44 52.96 1.70
C LEU A 115 -2.06 53.65 1.66
N LYS A 116 -1.00 52.93 2.00
CA LYS A 116 0.37 53.50 1.98
C LYS A 116 0.86 53.82 0.57
N LYS A 117 0.54 52.97 -0.40
CA LYS A 117 0.91 53.16 -1.82
C LYS A 117 0.21 54.37 -2.44
N ASN A 118 -1.07 54.56 -2.14
CA ASN A 118 -1.86 55.68 -2.66
C ASN A 118 -1.51 57.01 -1.98
N GLY A 119 -0.90 57.01 -0.81
CA GLY A 119 -0.51 58.21 -0.09
C GLY A 119 -1.68 58.94 0.54
N ALA A 120 -1.50 60.30 0.72
CA ALA A 120 -2.54 61.15 1.26
C ALA A 120 -3.70 61.32 0.27
N ARG A 121 -4.88 61.60 0.77
CA ARG A 121 -6.04 61.92 -0.09
C ARG A 121 -5.83 63.20 -0.85
N GLN A 122 -6.37 63.27 -2.07
CA GLN A 122 -6.23 64.44 -2.93
C GLN A 122 -6.81 65.69 -2.24
N GLU A 123 -7.91 65.53 -1.48
CA GLU A 123 -8.53 66.64 -0.75
C GLU A 123 -7.59 67.21 0.34
N ASP A 124 -6.80 66.34 1.02
CA ASP A 124 -5.83 66.75 2.02
C ASP A 124 -4.65 67.51 1.40
N ILE A 125 -4.20 67.07 0.21
CA ILE A 125 -3.17 67.74 -0.57
C ILE A 125 -3.67 69.11 -1.06
N ASP A 126 -4.90 69.18 -1.57
CA ASP A 126 -5.49 70.41 -2.07
C ASP A 126 -5.73 71.46 -0.94
N ALA A 127 -6.15 70.97 0.24
CA ALA A 127 -6.25 71.81 1.42
C ALA A 127 -4.88 72.36 1.85
N ALA A 128 -3.84 71.52 1.90
CA ALA A 128 -2.49 71.93 2.26
C ALA A 128 -1.91 72.90 1.23
N ARG A 129 -2.23 72.73 -0.10
CA ARG A 129 -1.85 73.69 -1.17
C ARG A 129 -2.50 74.98 -0.95
N ALA A 130 -3.79 75.09 -0.67
CA ALA A 130 -4.46 76.35 -0.40
C ALA A 130 -3.90 77.03 0.84
N ASP A 131 -3.50 76.28 1.92
CA ASP A 131 -2.83 76.85 3.09
C ASP A 131 -1.44 77.46 2.72
N PHE A 132 -0.67 76.76 1.88
CA PHE A 132 0.62 77.17 1.39
C PHE A 132 0.45 78.45 0.56
N GLU A 133 -0.49 78.52 -0.38
CA GLU A 133 -0.77 79.71 -1.26
C GLU A 133 -1.15 80.90 -0.40
N ARG A 134 -1.95 80.74 0.65
CA ARG A 134 -2.32 81.76 1.59
C ARG A 134 -1.10 82.27 2.36
N ALA A 135 -0.26 81.42 2.89
CA ALA A 135 0.96 81.79 3.61
C ALA A 135 1.98 82.49 2.69
N HIS A 136 2.11 81.98 1.45
CA HIS A 136 2.96 82.63 0.40
C HIS A 136 2.51 84.05 0.07
N ALA A 137 1.21 84.26 -0.12
CA ALA A 137 0.65 85.59 -0.38
C ALA A 137 0.89 86.54 0.79
N ASP A 138 0.78 86.08 2.06
CA ASP A 138 1.06 86.88 3.22
C ASP A 138 2.55 87.22 3.42
N ALA A 139 3.46 86.23 3.14
CA ALA A 139 4.90 86.40 3.14
C ALA A 139 5.31 87.45 2.09
N ALA A 140 4.78 87.34 0.87
CA ALA A 140 5.04 88.30 -0.23
C ALA A 140 4.55 89.72 0.11
N ARG A 141 3.38 89.84 0.72
CA ARG A 141 2.81 91.13 1.20
C ARG A 141 3.69 91.77 2.29
N THR A 142 4.08 91.01 3.30
CA THR A 142 4.91 91.45 4.41
C THR A 142 6.34 91.79 3.92
N GLU A 143 6.90 91.05 2.99
CA GLU A 143 8.18 91.33 2.35
C GLU A 143 8.16 92.64 1.61
N SER A 144 7.13 92.87 0.83
CA SER A 144 6.96 94.13 0.11
C SER A 144 6.84 95.35 1.05
N THR A 145 6.16 95.14 2.17
CA THR A 145 6.03 96.18 3.20
C THR A 145 7.37 96.44 3.89
N TRP A 146 8.10 95.39 4.27
CA TRP A 146 9.42 95.46 4.88
C TRP A 146 10.42 96.21 3.89
N LYS A 147 10.49 95.82 2.62
CA LYS A 147 11.33 96.45 1.65
C LYS A 147 11.05 97.97 1.56
N ARG A 148 9.80 98.33 1.50
CA ARG A 148 9.38 99.75 1.46
C ARG A 148 9.75 100.49 2.77
N VAL A 149 9.52 99.91 3.95
CA VAL A 149 9.85 100.50 5.25
C VAL A 149 11.37 100.61 5.41
N ASN A 150 12.14 99.63 5.00
CA ASN A 150 13.59 99.61 5.04
C ASN A 150 14.19 100.72 4.15
N ASP A 151 13.68 100.89 2.91
CA ASP A 151 14.12 101.93 2.00
C ASP A 151 13.80 103.37 2.53
N LEU A 152 12.64 103.55 3.11
CA LEU A 152 12.26 104.83 3.73
C LEU A 152 13.00 105.05 5.07
N SER A 153 13.34 104.02 5.86
CA SER A 153 14.18 104.15 7.04
C SER A 153 15.61 104.58 6.69
N ASN A 154 16.16 104.09 5.58
CA ASN A 154 17.48 104.49 5.06
C ASN A 154 17.49 105.97 4.63
N GLN A 155 16.32 106.53 4.33
CA GLN A 155 16.11 107.95 4.05
C GLN A 155 15.75 108.78 5.29
N ASN A 156 15.81 108.21 6.51
CA ASN A 156 15.44 108.78 7.82
C ASN A 156 13.94 109.22 7.91
N ILE A 157 13.05 108.60 7.13
CA ILE A 157 11.60 108.88 7.17
C ILE A 157 10.88 108.05 8.18
N PHE A 158 11.34 106.78 8.41
CA PHE A 158 10.80 105.86 9.39
C PHE A 158 11.83 105.57 10.48
N SER A 159 11.34 105.27 11.70
CA SER A 159 12.18 104.88 12.87
C SER A 159 12.80 103.48 12.70
N LYS A 160 13.96 103.24 13.36
CA LYS A 160 14.58 101.94 13.39
C LYS A 160 13.63 100.88 13.94
N GLN A 161 12.81 101.21 14.98
CA GLN A 161 11.82 100.32 15.58
C GLN A 161 10.79 99.85 14.53
N GLN A 162 10.25 100.82 13.72
CA GLN A 162 9.28 100.46 12.64
C GLN A 162 9.89 99.52 11.60
N ARG A 163 11.17 99.73 11.25
CA ARG A 163 11.90 98.78 10.36
C ARG A 163 12.05 97.41 11.00
N ASP A 164 12.49 97.33 12.25
CA ASP A 164 12.69 96.06 12.98
C ASP A 164 11.36 95.30 13.20
N ASP A 165 10.26 96.01 13.47
CA ASP A 165 8.91 95.48 13.48
C ASP A 165 8.45 94.89 12.16
N ALA A 166 8.69 95.63 11.04
CA ALA A 166 8.36 95.17 9.69
C ALA A 166 9.23 93.96 9.27
N GLU A 167 10.53 93.94 9.70
CA GLU A 167 11.43 92.84 9.47
C GLU A 167 10.98 91.59 10.27
N GLY A 168 10.59 91.78 11.52
CA GLY A 168 10.04 90.72 12.39
C GLY A 168 8.77 90.08 11.79
N ALA A 169 7.85 90.96 11.31
CA ALA A 169 6.62 90.51 10.67
C ALA A 169 6.88 89.68 9.40
N TRP A 170 7.80 90.15 8.55
CA TRP A 170 8.21 89.40 7.31
C TRP A 170 8.88 88.06 7.67
N LYS A 171 9.84 88.05 8.61
CA LYS A 171 10.50 86.81 9.04
C LYS A 171 9.51 85.82 9.58
N SER A 172 8.51 86.24 10.37
CA SER A 172 7.44 85.39 10.88
C SER A 172 6.56 84.82 9.78
N ALA A 173 6.14 85.66 8.79
CA ALA A 173 5.35 85.21 7.69
C ALA A 173 6.12 84.24 6.75
N ALA A 174 7.40 84.52 6.51
CA ALA A 174 8.28 83.62 5.75
C ALA A 174 8.52 82.27 6.45
N ALA A 175 8.57 82.28 7.80
CA ALA A 175 8.65 81.03 8.54
C ALA A 175 7.35 80.22 8.42
N THR A 176 6.17 80.89 8.46
CA THR A 176 4.85 80.27 8.29
C THR A 176 4.70 79.68 6.88
N GLU A 177 5.11 80.37 5.83
CA GLU A 177 5.14 79.92 4.44
C GLU A 177 6.00 78.66 4.31
N ARG A 178 7.22 78.65 4.88
CA ARG A 178 8.11 77.49 4.83
C ARG A 178 7.48 76.29 5.53
N ALA A 179 6.87 76.49 6.72
CA ALA A 179 6.20 75.40 7.44
C ALA A 179 5.01 74.83 6.65
N ALA A 180 4.22 75.67 5.98
CA ALA A 180 3.12 75.27 5.11
C ALA A 180 3.64 74.50 3.86
N GLY A 181 4.75 74.96 3.29
CA GLY A 181 5.43 74.30 2.14
C GLY A 181 5.97 72.93 2.49
N GLU A 182 6.63 72.79 3.62
CA GLU A 182 7.13 71.49 4.10
C GLU A 182 5.98 70.48 4.36
N LYS A 183 4.85 71.01 4.94
CA LYS A 183 3.64 70.18 5.13
C LYS A 183 3.05 69.70 3.80
N LEU A 184 2.90 70.58 2.82
CA LEU A 184 2.44 70.22 1.48
C LEU A 184 3.38 69.21 0.82
N HIS A 185 4.68 69.47 0.84
CA HIS A 185 5.68 68.57 0.27
C HIS A 185 5.66 67.18 0.93
N ALA A 186 5.50 67.11 2.24
CA ALA A 186 5.37 65.84 2.97
C ALA A 186 4.14 65.04 2.50
N LEU A 187 2.99 65.70 2.30
CA LEU A 187 1.76 65.04 1.82
C LEU A 187 1.89 64.61 0.35
N GLU A 188 2.47 65.43 -0.51
CA GLU A 188 2.70 65.09 -1.92
C GLU A 188 3.71 63.94 -2.10
N LYS A 189 4.74 63.89 -1.25
CA LYS A 189 5.74 62.81 -1.25
C LYS A 189 5.19 61.50 -0.73
N GLY A 190 4.17 61.57 0.12
CA GLY A 190 3.53 60.39 0.69
C GLY A 190 4.40 59.62 1.70
N PHE A 191 4.11 58.30 1.84
CA PHE A 191 4.86 57.43 2.73
C PHE A 191 6.27 57.16 2.20
N ARG A 192 7.21 56.87 3.09
CA ARG A 192 8.58 56.50 2.70
C ARG A 192 8.57 55.22 1.89
N PRO A 193 9.46 55.06 0.89
CA PRO A 193 9.54 53.85 0.07
C PRO A 193 9.71 52.57 0.89
N GLU A 194 10.44 52.68 2.04
CA GLU A 194 10.66 51.55 2.93
C GLU A 194 9.38 51.11 3.68
N GLU A 195 8.50 52.07 4.02
CA GLU A 195 7.21 51.79 4.65
C GLU A 195 6.23 51.15 3.69
N VAL A 196 6.26 51.57 2.41
CA VAL A 196 5.46 50.97 1.35
C VAL A 196 5.96 49.55 1.07
N ALA A 197 7.29 49.37 0.92
CA ALA A 197 7.88 48.03 0.74
C ALA A 197 7.60 47.09 1.88
N SER A 198 7.66 47.56 3.14
CA SER A 198 7.33 46.75 4.31
C SER A 198 5.86 46.29 4.29
N ALA A 199 4.92 47.16 3.91
CA ALA A 199 3.51 46.82 3.79
C ALA A 199 3.26 45.80 2.64
N GLU A 200 3.97 45.97 1.51
CA GLU A 200 3.94 45.06 0.38
C GLU A 200 4.42 43.64 0.78
N HIS A 201 5.56 43.55 1.45
CA HIS A 201 6.08 42.28 1.93
C HIS A 201 5.11 41.59 2.91
N ARG A 202 4.49 42.36 3.82
CA ARG A 202 3.48 41.83 4.74
C ARG A 202 2.26 41.28 4.00
N TYR A 203 1.77 42.02 2.97
CA TYR A 203 0.68 41.58 2.11
C TYR A 203 1.04 40.27 1.42
N HIS A 204 2.20 40.16 0.78
CA HIS A 204 2.63 38.96 0.10
C HIS A 204 2.80 37.76 1.07
N GLN A 205 3.29 38.00 2.28
CA GLN A 205 3.41 36.97 3.32
C GLN A 205 2.03 36.42 3.74
N THR A 206 1.08 37.31 4.00
CA THR A 206 -0.28 36.90 4.40
C THR A 206 -1.03 36.23 3.25
N LEU A 207 -0.84 36.70 2.01
CA LEU A 207 -1.41 36.11 0.81
C LEU A 207 -0.86 34.69 0.58
N ALA A 208 0.45 34.49 0.70
CA ALA A 208 1.06 33.16 0.58
C ALA A 208 0.54 32.19 1.66
N SER A 209 0.32 32.70 2.90
CA SER A 209 -0.30 31.92 3.97
C SER A 209 -1.73 31.52 3.63
N ALA A 210 -2.55 32.43 3.11
CA ALA A 210 -3.93 32.14 2.72
C ALA A 210 -3.98 31.11 1.58
N GLN A 211 -3.11 31.22 0.59
CA GLN A 211 -2.97 30.24 -0.48
C GLN A 211 -2.54 28.86 0.02
N GLN A 212 -1.66 28.81 1.02
CA GLN A 212 -1.27 27.53 1.64
C GLN A 212 -2.47 26.84 2.29
N PHE A 213 -3.34 27.58 2.99
CA PHE A 213 -4.59 27.01 3.54
C PHE A 213 -5.53 26.53 2.44
N GLU A 214 -5.66 27.25 1.33
CA GLU A 214 -6.51 26.87 0.19
C GLU A 214 -6.01 25.60 -0.53
N HIS A 215 -4.69 25.47 -0.72
CA HIS A 215 -4.10 24.29 -1.37
C HIS A 215 -4.20 23.04 -0.48
N GLY A 216 -4.43 23.22 0.82
CA GLY A 216 -4.56 22.12 1.77
C GLY A 216 -3.23 21.43 2.11
N ASN A 217 -3.33 20.19 2.57
CA ASN A 217 -2.15 19.40 2.93
C ASN A 217 -1.39 18.93 1.68
N ARG A 218 -0.11 18.68 1.84
CA ARG A 218 0.73 18.16 0.76
C ARG A 218 0.24 16.78 0.32
N LYS A 219 0.35 16.50 -0.97
CA LYS A 219 -0.05 15.20 -1.53
C LYS A 219 0.73 14.04 -0.90
N GLU A 220 1.98 14.29 -0.55
CA GLU A 220 2.87 13.31 0.10
C GLU A 220 2.39 12.98 1.52
N ASP A 221 1.95 13.97 2.29
CA ASP A 221 1.41 13.76 3.66
C ASP A 221 0.11 12.95 3.61
N ILE A 222 -0.76 13.26 2.63
CA ILE A 222 -1.99 12.50 2.39
C ILE A 222 -1.66 11.05 1.97
N ALA A 223 -0.69 10.86 1.08
CA ALA A 223 -0.27 9.53 0.63
C ALA A 223 0.33 8.71 1.78
N GLN A 224 1.14 9.32 2.64
CA GLN A 224 1.70 8.67 3.83
C GLN A 224 0.60 8.24 4.80
N ALA A 225 -0.37 9.11 5.10
CA ALA A 225 -1.47 8.78 5.99
C ALA A 225 -2.37 7.68 5.40
N ARG A 226 -2.57 7.68 4.08
CA ARG A 226 -3.27 6.62 3.38
C ARG A 226 -2.55 5.27 3.49
N ALA A 227 -1.24 5.24 3.25
CA ALA A 227 -0.45 4.02 3.37
C ALA A 227 -0.49 3.46 4.80
N GLN A 228 -0.46 4.35 5.82
CA GLN A 228 -0.60 3.93 7.21
C GLN A 228 -1.98 3.32 7.49
N PHE A 229 -3.05 3.95 6.97
CA PHE A 229 -4.40 3.39 7.11
C PHE A 229 -4.52 2.02 6.40
N GLU A 230 -4.00 1.88 5.17
CA GLU A 230 -4.01 0.61 4.44
C GLU A 230 -3.25 -0.50 5.17
N PHE A 231 -2.12 -0.17 5.82
CA PHE A 231 -1.36 -1.09 6.66
C PHE A 231 -2.17 -1.55 7.88
N ASP A 232 -2.78 -0.62 8.61
CA ASP A 232 -3.58 -0.95 9.80
C ASP A 232 -4.87 -1.69 9.43
N ASP A 233 -5.48 -1.38 8.28
CA ASP A 233 -6.65 -2.11 7.77
C ASP A 233 -6.30 -3.55 7.36
N ALA A 234 -5.14 -3.75 6.73
CA ALA A 234 -4.64 -5.08 6.44
C ALA A 234 -4.40 -5.90 7.72
N ARG A 235 -3.81 -5.29 8.75
CA ARG A 235 -3.66 -5.94 10.07
C ARG A 235 -5.00 -6.26 10.73
N TYR A 236 -5.96 -5.36 10.62
CA TYR A 236 -7.31 -5.58 11.15
C TYR A 236 -8.02 -6.75 10.45
N ARG A 237 -7.82 -6.94 9.14
CA ARG A 237 -8.36 -8.10 8.41
C ARG A 237 -7.77 -9.42 8.89
N GLU A 238 -6.51 -9.46 9.27
CA GLU A 238 -5.82 -10.63 9.81
C GLU A 238 -6.39 -11.12 11.16
N ARG A 239 -7.33 -10.39 11.78
CA ARG A 239 -8.07 -10.87 12.95
C ARG A 239 -8.94 -12.07 12.64
N GLN A 240 -9.24 -12.33 11.38
CA GLN A 240 -10.02 -13.46 10.91
C GLN A 240 -9.11 -14.44 10.17
N VAL A 241 -9.07 -15.66 10.63
CA VAL A 241 -8.42 -16.75 9.91
C VAL A 241 -9.44 -17.38 8.99
N VAL A 242 -9.16 -17.36 7.69
CA VAL A 242 -10.06 -17.86 6.65
C VAL A 242 -9.45 -19.07 5.92
N ALA A 243 -10.29 -19.96 5.42
CA ALA A 243 -9.86 -21.05 4.57
C ALA A 243 -9.44 -20.54 3.19
N PRO A 244 -8.21 -20.82 2.70
CA PRO A 244 -7.76 -20.37 1.39
C PRO A 244 -8.38 -21.14 0.23
N ALA A 245 -8.83 -22.38 0.47
CA ALA A 245 -9.44 -23.28 -0.52
C ALA A 245 -10.53 -24.14 0.14
N ALA A 246 -11.37 -24.76 -0.70
CA ALA A 246 -12.29 -25.80 -0.23
C ALA A 246 -11.49 -26.97 0.35
N SER A 247 -11.75 -27.30 1.62
CA SER A 247 -10.94 -28.26 2.39
C SER A 247 -11.71 -28.86 3.55
N VAL A 248 -11.12 -29.86 4.19
CA VAL A 248 -11.61 -30.44 5.44
C VAL A 248 -10.65 -30.06 6.56
N ILE A 249 -11.17 -29.73 7.72
CA ILE A 249 -10.36 -29.45 8.90
C ILE A 249 -9.80 -30.77 9.45
N GLU A 250 -8.47 -30.89 9.43
CA GLU A 250 -7.79 -32.07 9.97
C GLU A 250 -7.48 -31.88 11.44
N VAL A 251 -6.84 -30.78 11.80
CA VAL A 251 -6.44 -30.49 13.18
C VAL A 251 -6.77 -29.04 13.51
N MET A 252 -7.36 -28.83 14.66
CA MET A 252 -7.63 -27.51 15.23
C MET A 252 -7.35 -27.52 16.74
N ASP A 253 -6.16 -27.07 17.10
CA ASP A 253 -5.67 -27.16 18.50
C ASP A 253 -5.81 -25.78 19.20
N VAL A 254 -7.00 -25.15 19.09
CA VAL A 254 -7.27 -23.86 19.70
C VAL A 254 -8.69 -23.77 20.26
N ARG A 255 -8.85 -22.96 21.31
CA ARG A 255 -10.12 -22.74 22.01
C ARG A 255 -10.39 -21.26 22.24
N PRO A 256 -11.65 -20.84 22.36
CA PRO A 256 -11.98 -19.50 22.77
C PRO A 256 -11.29 -19.12 24.10
N GLY A 257 -10.63 -17.97 24.11
CA GLY A 257 -9.86 -17.48 25.26
C GLY A 257 -8.34 -17.74 25.17
N ASP A 258 -7.88 -18.63 24.30
CA ASP A 258 -6.45 -18.90 24.12
C ASP A 258 -5.74 -17.66 23.57
N LEU A 259 -4.47 -17.47 23.97
CA LEU A 259 -3.59 -16.42 23.47
C LEU A 259 -2.58 -17.00 22.50
N ILE A 260 -2.65 -16.58 21.25
CA ILE A 260 -1.82 -17.12 20.15
C ILE A 260 -0.81 -16.05 19.71
N ALA A 261 0.44 -16.47 19.56
CA ALA A 261 1.48 -15.59 19.01
C ALA A 261 1.31 -15.35 17.51
N PRO A 262 1.80 -14.23 16.98
CA PRO A 262 1.80 -13.96 15.54
C PRO A 262 2.52 -15.05 14.74
N ASN A 263 2.03 -15.33 13.52
CA ASN A 263 2.59 -16.30 12.57
C ASN A 263 2.59 -17.78 13.05
N VAL A 264 1.82 -18.11 14.08
CA VAL A 264 1.64 -19.50 14.50
C VAL A 264 0.46 -20.10 13.73
N PRO A 265 0.64 -21.23 13.04
CA PRO A 265 -0.47 -21.96 12.43
C PRO A 265 -1.37 -22.53 13.52
N ILE A 266 -2.67 -22.38 13.36
CA ILE A 266 -3.68 -22.82 14.35
C ILE A 266 -4.67 -23.82 13.80
N VAL A 267 -4.74 -23.95 12.47
CA VAL A 267 -5.61 -24.91 11.79
C VAL A 267 -4.83 -25.59 10.67
N THR A 268 -4.93 -26.91 10.60
CA THR A 268 -4.45 -27.69 9.45
C THR A 268 -5.65 -28.13 8.61
N LEU A 269 -5.61 -27.78 7.33
CA LEU A 269 -6.64 -28.06 6.35
C LEU A 269 -6.13 -29.07 5.33
N LEU A 270 -6.96 -30.05 4.95
CA LEU A 270 -6.70 -30.98 3.84
C LEU A 270 -7.49 -30.54 2.61
N GLU A 271 -6.81 -30.24 1.52
CA GLU A 271 -7.46 -29.94 0.23
C GLU A 271 -8.12 -31.18 -0.37
N HIS A 272 -9.40 -31.10 -0.69
CA HIS A 272 -10.20 -32.22 -1.20
C HIS A 272 -9.78 -32.65 -2.61
N ASP A 273 -9.41 -31.69 -3.44
CA ASP A 273 -9.10 -31.90 -4.87
C ASP A 273 -7.62 -32.22 -5.15
N GLN A 274 -6.80 -32.33 -4.11
CA GLN A 274 -5.34 -32.51 -4.22
C GLN A 274 -4.89 -33.86 -3.61
N LEU A 275 -5.74 -34.90 -3.77
CA LEU A 275 -5.37 -36.25 -3.34
C LEU A 275 -4.34 -36.83 -4.29
N TYR A 276 -3.31 -37.43 -3.73
CA TYR A 276 -2.32 -38.18 -4.47
C TYR A 276 -1.94 -39.44 -3.71
N ILE A 277 -1.53 -40.47 -4.47
CA ILE A 277 -0.96 -41.65 -3.87
C ILE A 277 0.54 -41.55 -3.94
N ARG A 278 1.20 -41.73 -2.83
CA ARG A 278 2.65 -41.89 -2.80
C ARG A 278 2.99 -43.38 -2.81
N ILE A 279 3.58 -43.82 -3.91
CA ILE A 279 4.13 -45.17 -4.05
C ILE A 279 5.65 -45.10 -4.02
N TYR A 280 6.26 -46.23 -3.65
CA TYR A 280 7.70 -46.36 -3.64
C TYR A 280 8.11 -47.38 -4.71
N VAL A 281 8.86 -46.97 -5.70
CA VAL A 281 9.33 -47.78 -6.83
C VAL A 281 10.83 -48.03 -6.65
N PRO A 282 11.28 -49.30 -6.77
CA PRO A 282 12.71 -49.64 -6.75
C PRO A 282 13.46 -48.88 -7.88
N GLU A 283 14.68 -48.39 -7.57
CA GLU A 283 15.50 -47.66 -8.56
C GLU A 283 15.71 -48.47 -9.85
N THR A 284 15.81 -49.79 -9.74
CA THR A 284 15.97 -50.72 -10.88
C THR A 284 14.78 -50.71 -11.84
N GLU A 285 13.59 -50.36 -11.36
CA GLU A 285 12.36 -50.32 -12.13
C GLU A 285 11.96 -48.88 -12.54
N LEU A 286 12.71 -47.88 -12.08
CA LEU A 286 12.39 -46.47 -12.32
C LEU A 286 12.36 -46.12 -13.83
N GLY A 287 13.17 -46.78 -14.64
CA GLY A 287 13.16 -46.59 -16.10
C GLY A 287 11.83 -46.96 -16.77
N ARG A 288 10.91 -47.59 -16.05
CA ARG A 288 9.56 -47.95 -16.51
C ARG A 288 8.48 -46.95 -16.04
N VAL A 289 8.87 -45.88 -15.37
CA VAL A 289 7.96 -44.87 -14.85
C VAL A 289 8.24 -43.55 -15.56
N ALA A 290 7.21 -42.94 -16.12
CA ALA A 290 7.30 -41.62 -16.77
C ALA A 290 6.25 -40.65 -16.25
N LEU A 291 6.58 -39.35 -16.31
CA LEU A 291 5.59 -38.30 -16.01
C LEU A 291 4.44 -38.37 -17.02
N GLY A 292 3.21 -38.21 -16.54
CA GLY A 292 2.01 -38.33 -17.37
C GLY A 292 1.53 -39.75 -17.62
N GLN A 293 2.26 -40.79 -17.13
CA GLN A 293 1.89 -42.18 -17.29
C GLN A 293 0.59 -42.47 -16.54
N LYS A 294 -0.35 -43.15 -17.18
CA LYS A 294 -1.60 -43.60 -16.55
C LYS A 294 -1.33 -44.76 -15.56
N ALA A 295 -2.08 -44.72 -14.52
CA ALA A 295 -2.03 -45.72 -13.47
C ALA A 295 -3.44 -46.17 -13.10
N GLU A 296 -3.60 -47.45 -12.88
CA GLU A 296 -4.81 -48.07 -12.34
C GLU A 296 -4.62 -48.25 -10.83
N VAL A 297 -5.53 -47.63 -10.06
CA VAL A 297 -5.46 -47.61 -8.60
C VAL A 297 -6.57 -48.42 -8.02
N THR A 298 -6.22 -49.32 -7.10
CA THR A 298 -7.16 -50.08 -6.28
C THR A 298 -6.92 -49.76 -4.81
N LEU A 299 -8.00 -49.63 -4.06
CA LEU A 299 -7.97 -49.28 -2.64
C LEU A 299 -8.48 -50.47 -1.83
N ASP A 300 -7.76 -50.87 -0.79
CA ASP A 300 -8.16 -52.01 0.09
C ASP A 300 -9.52 -51.77 0.76
N SER A 301 -9.83 -50.49 1.06
CA SER A 301 -11.08 -50.07 1.67
C SER A 301 -12.28 -50.01 0.73
N LEU A 302 -12.06 -50.13 -0.60
CA LEU A 302 -13.10 -50.06 -1.65
C LEU A 302 -12.94 -51.24 -2.64
N PRO A 303 -13.15 -52.48 -2.20
CA PRO A 303 -12.92 -53.64 -3.04
C PRO A 303 -13.81 -53.63 -4.30
N GLY A 304 -13.20 -53.92 -5.44
CA GLY A 304 -13.89 -53.95 -6.74
C GLY A 304 -14.08 -52.60 -7.42
N GLN A 305 -13.61 -51.49 -6.86
CA GLN A 305 -13.57 -50.21 -7.51
C GLN A 305 -12.14 -49.88 -7.96
N THR A 306 -11.99 -49.49 -9.21
CA THR A 306 -10.72 -49.09 -9.77
C THR A 306 -10.79 -47.62 -10.13
N PHE A 307 -9.76 -46.88 -9.78
CA PHE A 307 -9.66 -45.44 -10.07
C PHE A 307 -8.52 -45.20 -11.07
N GLU A 308 -8.72 -44.26 -12.00
CA GLU A 308 -7.65 -43.85 -12.88
C GLU A 308 -6.79 -42.78 -12.20
N GLY A 309 -5.48 -43.01 -12.16
CA GLY A 309 -4.50 -42.02 -11.70
C GLY A 309 -3.52 -41.65 -12.80
N VAL A 310 -2.78 -40.55 -12.60
CA VAL A 310 -1.72 -40.10 -13.49
C VAL A 310 -0.48 -39.76 -12.70
N VAL A 311 0.68 -40.27 -13.13
CA VAL A 311 1.98 -39.93 -12.53
C VAL A 311 2.24 -38.43 -12.70
N ASN A 312 2.24 -37.70 -11.58
CA ASN A 312 2.40 -36.26 -11.56
C ASN A 312 3.82 -35.83 -11.16
N GLN A 313 4.49 -36.62 -10.31
CA GLN A 313 5.82 -36.29 -9.80
C GLN A 313 6.63 -37.57 -9.57
N ILE A 314 7.90 -37.52 -9.93
CA ILE A 314 8.90 -38.54 -9.59
C ILE A 314 9.97 -37.80 -8.78
N ASN A 315 10.22 -38.24 -7.54
CA ASN A 315 11.22 -37.61 -6.71
C ASN A 315 12.62 -37.84 -7.29
N GLN A 316 13.45 -36.80 -7.29
CA GLN A 316 14.84 -36.88 -7.79
C GLN A 316 15.81 -37.48 -6.75
N LEU A 317 15.42 -37.46 -5.48
CA LEU A 317 16.20 -38.05 -4.40
C LEU A 317 15.56 -39.37 -4.01
N SER A 318 16.36 -40.44 -4.03
CA SER A 318 15.97 -41.73 -3.45
C SER A 318 15.81 -41.57 -1.96
N GLU A 319 14.66 -41.96 -1.44
CA GLU A 319 14.39 -41.99 -0.01
C GLU A 319 14.86 -43.35 0.51
N PHE A 320 15.71 -43.32 1.51
CA PHE A 320 16.04 -44.55 2.23
C PHE A 320 14.89 -44.85 3.17
N LEU A 321 14.30 -46.03 3.07
CA LEU A 321 13.54 -46.55 4.18
C LEU A 321 14.49 -46.59 5.42
N PRO A 322 14.05 -46.17 6.62
CA PRO A 322 14.93 -45.89 7.73
C PRO A 322 15.62 -47.16 8.26
N ARG A 323 16.70 -47.57 7.63
CA ARG A 323 17.68 -48.53 8.10
C ARG A 323 19.06 -48.11 7.62
N ASN A 324 19.92 -47.82 8.56
CA ASN A 324 21.35 -47.51 8.37
C ASN A 324 22.11 -48.68 7.77
N VAL A 325 22.21 -48.82 6.45
CA VAL A 325 23.08 -49.85 5.84
C VAL A 325 23.65 -49.39 4.48
N GLN A 326 24.97 -49.67 4.29
CA GLN A 326 25.74 -49.15 3.15
C GLN A 326 26.37 -50.27 2.28
N THR A 327 25.77 -51.44 2.18
CA THR A 327 26.32 -52.52 1.35
C THR A 327 25.77 -52.52 -0.08
N ARG A 328 26.53 -53.11 -1.03
CA ARG A 328 26.17 -53.14 -2.48
C ARG A 328 24.84 -53.87 -2.73
N GLU A 329 24.49 -54.83 -1.89
CA GLU A 329 23.25 -55.60 -1.95
C GLU A 329 22.04 -54.78 -1.49
N GLU A 330 22.23 -53.77 -0.68
CA GLU A 330 21.19 -52.91 -0.15
C GLU A 330 20.86 -51.70 -1.05
N ARG A 331 21.70 -51.39 -2.02
CA ARG A 331 21.33 -50.39 -3.09
C ARG A 331 20.18 -50.91 -3.96
N VAL A 332 19.94 -52.21 -3.97
CA VAL A 332 18.75 -52.82 -4.64
C VAL A 332 17.46 -52.41 -3.92
N HIS A 333 17.56 -51.89 -2.70
CA HIS A 333 16.41 -51.41 -1.88
C HIS A 333 16.26 -49.89 -1.85
N GLN A 334 17.02 -49.16 -2.71
CA GLN A 334 16.73 -47.75 -2.89
C GLN A 334 15.40 -47.56 -3.60
N MET A 335 14.49 -46.89 -2.92
CA MET A 335 13.15 -46.66 -3.41
C MET A 335 13.00 -45.18 -3.79
N VAL A 336 12.40 -44.91 -4.91
CA VAL A 336 12.08 -43.57 -5.36
C VAL A 336 10.60 -43.31 -5.16
N GLY A 337 10.27 -42.24 -4.45
CA GLY A 337 8.90 -41.83 -4.27
C GLY A 337 8.28 -41.29 -5.56
N VAL A 338 7.16 -41.85 -5.97
CA VAL A 338 6.38 -41.43 -7.11
C VAL A 338 5.00 -41.00 -6.63
N LYS A 339 4.57 -39.80 -7.03
CA LYS A 339 3.23 -39.28 -6.71
C LYS A 339 2.30 -39.48 -7.90
N ILE A 340 1.18 -40.04 -7.64
CA ILE A 340 0.12 -40.32 -8.61
C ILE A 340 -1.10 -39.50 -8.23
N ARG A 341 -1.46 -38.55 -9.02
CA ARG A 341 -2.66 -37.74 -8.83
C ARG A 341 -3.89 -38.57 -9.17
N ILE A 342 -4.87 -38.56 -8.28
CA ILE A 342 -6.19 -39.15 -8.50
C ILE A 342 -7.16 -38.01 -8.79
N PRO A 343 -7.92 -38.02 -9.88
CA PRO A 343 -9.01 -37.08 -10.07
C PRO A 343 -10.09 -37.31 -9.02
N ASP A 344 -10.93 -36.30 -8.79
CA ASP A 344 -11.98 -36.32 -7.78
C ASP A 344 -12.78 -37.61 -7.79
N SER A 345 -12.80 -38.27 -6.62
CA SER A 345 -13.52 -39.54 -6.39
C SER A 345 -14.90 -39.35 -5.76
N GLY A 346 -15.42 -38.11 -5.77
CA GLY A 346 -16.68 -37.77 -5.09
C GLY A 346 -16.63 -37.96 -3.56
N GLY A 347 -15.46 -37.73 -2.94
CA GLY A 347 -15.27 -37.80 -1.50
C GLY A 347 -15.18 -39.22 -0.90
N LYS A 348 -15.06 -40.25 -1.76
CA LYS A 348 -14.93 -41.68 -1.29
C LYS A 348 -13.50 -42.01 -0.85
N ILE A 349 -12.50 -41.32 -1.40
CA ILE A 349 -11.10 -41.54 -1.07
C ILE A 349 -10.70 -40.59 0.04
N ARG A 350 -10.03 -41.10 1.06
CA ARG A 350 -9.54 -40.32 2.20
C ARG A 350 -8.04 -40.50 2.36
N SER A 351 -7.37 -39.46 2.88
CA SER A 351 -5.98 -39.56 3.30
C SER A 351 -5.78 -40.70 4.31
N GLY A 352 -4.66 -41.40 4.23
CA GLY A 352 -4.32 -42.54 5.07
C GLY A 352 -4.80 -43.91 4.55
N MET A 353 -5.59 -43.99 3.46
CA MET A 353 -5.98 -45.27 2.88
C MET A 353 -4.80 -45.91 2.15
N ALA A 354 -4.68 -47.24 2.32
CA ALA A 354 -3.73 -48.08 1.55
C ALA A 354 -4.23 -48.26 0.12
N ALA A 355 -3.32 -48.20 -0.84
CA ALA A 355 -3.61 -48.31 -2.26
C ALA A 355 -2.55 -49.16 -2.97
N ASP A 356 -3.01 -50.01 -3.87
CA ASP A 356 -2.17 -50.70 -4.83
C ASP A 356 -2.31 -49.99 -6.20
N VAL A 357 -1.18 -49.68 -6.80
CA VAL A 357 -1.10 -48.96 -8.06
C VAL A 357 -0.44 -49.85 -9.11
N LYS A 358 -1.13 -50.05 -10.21
CA LYS A 358 -0.64 -50.73 -11.37
C LYS A 358 -0.36 -49.67 -12.48
N LEU A 359 0.90 -49.49 -12.81
CA LEU A 359 1.31 -48.59 -13.86
C LEU A 359 1.08 -49.18 -15.23
N ALA A 360 0.47 -48.42 -16.16
CA ALA A 360 0.30 -48.81 -17.52
C ALA A 360 1.67 -48.92 -18.23
N GLU A 361 1.80 -49.83 -19.19
CA GLU A 361 3.04 -49.94 -19.98
C GLU A 361 3.30 -48.64 -20.75
N ILE A 362 4.54 -48.18 -20.72
CA ILE A 362 4.96 -47.07 -21.55
C ILE A 362 5.00 -47.57 -22.99
N ALA A 363 4.13 -47.05 -23.86
CA ALA A 363 4.21 -47.36 -25.29
C ALA A 363 5.62 -47.00 -25.79
N SER A 364 6.35 -48.04 -26.27
CA SER A 364 7.73 -47.91 -26.78
C SER A 364 7.73 -47.04 -28.05
N GLY A 365 7.63 -45.74 -27.95
CA GLY A 365 7.49 -44.89 -29.12
C GLY A 365 7.94 -43.45 -28.99
N GLU A 366 8.32 -42.98 -27.82
CA GLU A 366 8.74 -41.58 -27.68
C GLU A 366 10.04 -41.48 -26.83
N LYS A 367 11.15 -41.87 -27.52
CA LYS A 367 12.48 -41.41 -27.08
C LYS A 367 12.58 -39.92 -27.43
N ARG A 368 12.58 -39.05 -26.44
CA ARG A 368 13.19 -37.74 -26.55
C ARG A 368 14.42 -37.68 -25.65
#